data_1c419268c6989d0b5eeb42ecfddae2bf
#
_entry.id   1c419268c6989d0b5eeb42ecfddae2bf
#
_cell.length_a   1.000
_cell.length_b   1.000
_cell.length_c   1.000
_cell.angle_alpha   90.00
_cell.angle_beta   90.00
_cell.angle_gamma   90.00
#
_symmetry.space_group_name_H-M   'P 1'
#
loop_
_entity.id
_entity.type
_entity.pdbx_description
1 polymer ?
#
loop_
_entity_poly.entity_id
_entity_poly.type
_entity_poly.pdbx_seq_one_letter_code
_entity_poly.pdbx_strand_id
1 'polypeptide(L)'
;ETKRDGLNTLMESLEDLTFSEYLNHIIDIKHMSKAQVLSKTTIQRNYGYQIFDGSKVPNKDKVIQLSLGLGLDLRVINNLLSLSNNGMLYPKVKRDALLIYCIENHKTVYETNECLMEYQLELLV
;
A
#
# COMPACT_ATOMS: atom_id res chain seq x y z
N GLU A 1 -31.32 9.64 1.66
CA GLU A 1 -30.21 10.41 2.19
C GLU A 1 -28.92 10.17 1.42
N THR A 2 -28.48 11.20 0.72
CA THR A 2 -27.36 11.07 -0.24
C THR A 2 -26.05 10.65 0.44
N LYS A 3 -25.78 11.22 1.60
CA LYS A 3 -24.54 10.95 2.32
C LYS A 3 -24.45 9.50 2.81
N ARG A 4 -25.56 8.98 3.32
CA ARG A 4 -25.65 7.61 3.81
C ARG A 4 -25.56 6.62 2.65
N ASP A 5 -26.22 6.93 1.56
CA ASP A 5 -26.19 6.08 0.36
C ASP A 5 -24.76 6.02 -0.21
N GLY A 6 -24.05 7.15 -0.22
CA GLY A 6 -22.66 7.19 -0.66
C GLY A 6 -21.75 6.37 0.22
N LEU A 7 -21.94 6.44 1.53
CA LEU A 7 -21.16 5.66 2.48
C LEU A 7 -21.41 4.15 2.32
N ASN A 8 -22.67 3.75 2.19
CA ASN A 8 -23.02 2.35 1.98
C ASN A 8 -22.42 1.81 0.69
N THR A 9 -22.50 2.59 -0.39
CA THR A 9 -21.91 2.21 -1.67
C THR A 9 -20.40 2.01 -1.55
N LEU A 10 -19.73 2.92 -0.85
CA LEU A 10 -18.29 2.82 -0.62
C LEU A 10 -17.94 1.55 0.16
N MET A 11 -18.68 1.27 1.22
CA MET A 11 -18.44 0.08 2.04
C MET A 11 -18.67 -1.21 1.25
N GLU A 12 -19.73 -1.26 0.46
CA GLU A 12 -20.01 -2.41 -0.42
C GLU A 12 -18.88 -2.60 -1.43
N SER A 13 -18.40 -1.51 -2.03
CA SER A 13 -17.31 -1.57 -3.00
C SER A 13 -16.04 -2.13 -2.38
N LEU A 14 -15.71 -1.76 -1.13
CA LEU A 14 -14.54 -2.28 -0.45
C LEU A 14 -14.67 -3.76 -0.15
N GLU A 15 -15.87 -4.24 0.21
CA GLU A 15 -16.11 -5.64 0.49
C GLU A 15 -16.01 -6.50 -0.77
N ASP A 16 -16.47 -5.97 -1.91
CA ASP A 16 -16.54 -6.71 -3.15
C ASP A 16 -15.25 -6.68 -3.97
N LEU A 17 -14.34 -5.72 -3.69
CA LEU A 17 -13.10 -5.60 -4.45
C LEU A 17 -12.02 -6.53 -3.93
N THR A 18 -11.31 -7.16 -4.85
CA THR A 18 -10.07 -7.86 -4.52
C THR A 18 -8.94 -6.85 -4.34
N PHE A 19 -7.83 -7.30 -3.77
CA PHE A 19 -6.66 -6.46 -3.62
C PHE A 19 -6.21 -5.90 -4.98
N SER A 20 -6.07 -6.76 -5.98
CA SER A 20 -5.59 -6.32 -7.29
C SER A 20 -6.55 -5.34 -7.96
N GLU A 21 -7.84 -5.56 -7.84
CA GLU A 21 -8.83 -4.63 -8.40
C GLU A 21 -8.74 -3.25 -7.77
N TYR A 22 -8.63 -3.22 -6.44
CA TYR A 22 -8.51 -1.96 -5.71
C TYR A 22 -7.20 -1.24 -6.06
N LEU A 23 -6.10 -1.99 -6.12
CA LEU A 23 -4.79 -1.44 -6.49
C LEU A 23 -4.80 -0.85 -7.90
N ASN A 24 -5.35 -1.58 -8.88
CA ASN A 24 -5.44 -1.10 -10.26
C ASN A 24 -6.30 0.15 -10.38
N HIS A 25 -7.38 0.21 -9.61
CA HIS A 25 -8.22 1.41 -9.56
C HIS A 25 -7.45 2.62 -9.07
N ILE A 26 -6.63 2.45 -8.03
CA ILE A 26 -5.78 3.51 -7.49
C ILE A 26 -4.76 3.97 -8.55
N ILE A 27 -4.13 3.04 -9.23
CA ILE A 27 -3.15 3.34 -10.28
C ILE A 27 -3.78 4.18 -11.38
N ASP A 28 -5.00 3.82 -11.79
CA ASP A 28 -5.73 4.58 -12.80
C ASP A 28 -6.02 6.00 -12.33
N ILE A 29 -6.47 6.16 -11.09
CA ILE A 29 -6.75 7.48 -10.51
C ILE A 29 -5.48 8.32 -10.46
N LYS A 30 -4.35 7.71 -10.13
CA LYS A 30 -3.06 8.40 -10.01
C LYS A 30 -2.40 8.66 -11.36
N HIS A 31 -2.95 8.13 -12.45
CA HIS A 31 -2.41 8.28 -13.80
C HIS A 31 -0.95 7.81 -13.89
N MET A 32 -0.62 6.75 -13.21
CA MET A 32 0.71 6.15 -13.25
C MET A 32 0.67 4.85 -14.03
N SER A 33 1.79 4.47 -14.64
CA SER A 33 1.92 3.15 -15.25
C SER A 33 2.39 2.15 -14.18
N LYS A 34 2.09 0.88 -14.41
CA LYS A 34 2.57 -0.20 -13.52
C LYS A 34 4.10 -0.19 -13.43
N ALA A 35 4.77 0.03 -14.56
CA ALA A 35 6.23 0.11 -14.59
C ALA A 35 6.76 1.26 -13.73
N GLN A 36 6.10 2.43 -13.77
CA GLN A 36 6.49 3.57 -12.95
C GLN A 36 6.37 3.26 -11.46
N VAL A 37 5.27 2.62 -11.07
CA VAL A 37 5.06 2.23 -9.68
C VAL A 37 6.15 1.26 -9.23
N LEU A 38 6.41 0.21 -10.01
CA LEU A 38 7.41 -0.79 -9.67
C LEU A 38 8.82 -0.21 -9.61
N SER A 39 9.13 0.79 -10.45
CA SER A 39 10.45 1.42 -10.45
C SER A 39 10.77 2.12 -9.12
N LYS A 40 9.75 2.43 -8.33
CA LYS A 40 9.91 3.08 -7.03
C LYS A 40 9.96 2.08 -5.87
N THR A 41 10.01 0.79 -6.17
CA THR A 41 10.02 -0.29 -5.18
C THR A 41 11.25 -1.18 -5.40
N THR A 42 11.49 -2.10 -4.46
CA THR A 42 12.49 -3.15 -4.64
C THR A 42 11.86 -4.47 -5.11
N ILE A 43 10.57 -4.43 -5.47
CA ILE A 43 9.83 -5.61 -5.89
C ILE A 43 10.35 -6.06 -7.26
N GLN A 44 10.63 -7.35 -7.37
CA GLN A 44 11.06 -7.95 -8.63
C GLN A 44 9.95 -7.78 -9.67
N ARG A 45 10.33 -7.39 -10.88
CA ARG A 45 9.39 -6.95 -11.90
C ARG A 45 8.32 -7.99 -12.23
N ASN A 46 8.71 -9.24 -12.44
CA ASN A 46 7.74 -10.29 -12.78
C ASN A 46 6.76 -10.51 -11.65
N TYR A 47 7.25 -10.53 -10.41
CA TYR A 47 6.38 -10.66 -9.24
C TYR A 47 5.42 -9.48 -9.14
N GLY A 48 5.91 -8.27 -9.43
CA GLY A 48 5.08 -7.07 -9.43
C GLY A 48 3.90 -7.19 -10.39
N TYR A 49 4.16 -7.64 -11.60
CA TYR A 49 3.07 -7.82 -12.57
C TYR A 49 2.09 -8.90 -12.15
N GLN A 50 2.55 -9.93 -11.45
CA GLN A 50 1.65 -10.94 -10.88
C GLN A 50 0.77 -10.37 -9.77
N ILE A 51 1.27 -9.39 -9.01
CA ILE A 51 0.44 -8.67 -8.04
C ILE A 51 -0.67 -7.90 -8.77
N PHE A 52 -0.31 -7.19 -9.84
CA PHE A 52 -1.28 -6.39 -10.59
C PHE A 52 -2.34 -7.24 -11.28
N ASP A 53 -1.98 -8.42 -11.78
CA ASP A 53 -2.95 -9.29 -12.47
C ASP A 53 -3.76 -10.16 -11.49
N GLY A 54 -3.45 -10.11 -10.20
CA GLY A 54 -4.21 -10.82 -9.18
C GLY A 54 -3.75 -12.25 -8.92
N SER A 55 -2.72 -12.75 -9.63
CA SER A 55 -2.25 -14.11 -9.42
C SER A 55 -1.42 -14.26 -8.14
N LYS A 56 -0.93 -13.15 -7.57
CA LYS A 56 -0.18 -13.14 -6.31
C LYS A 56 -0.75 -12.06 -5.39
N VAL A 57 -0.91 -12.40 -4.12
CA VAL A 57 -1.29 -11.44 -3.08
C VAL A 57 -0.02 -11.09 -2.31
N PRO A 58 0.37 -9.81 -2.27
CA PRO A 58 1.63 -9.42 -1.64
C PRO A 58 1.57 -9.48 -0.12
N ASN A 59 2.73 -9.64 0.50
CA ASN A 59 2.85 -9.53 1.95
C ASN A 59 2.84 -8.05 2.37
N LYS A 60 2.86 -7.82 3.68
CA LYS A 60 2.79 -6.48 4.27
C LYS A 60 3.85 -5.53 3.68
N ASP A 61 5.10 -5.96 3.64
CA ASP A 61 6.20 -5.11 3.18
C ASP A 61 6.03 -4.69 1.72
N LYS A 62 5.55 -5.58 0.87
CA LYS A 62 5.32 -5.25 -0.53
C LYS A 62 4.14 -4.31 -0.70
N VAL A 63 3.09 -4.47 0.10
CA VAL A 63 1.96 -3.53 0.11
C VAL A 63 2.45 -2.13 0.50
N ILE A 64 3.28 -2.03 1.54
CA ILE A 64 3.85 -0.76 1.98
C ILE A 64 4.70 -0.13 0.87
N GLN A 65 5.54 -0.91 0.19
CA GLN A 65 6.36 -0.40 -0.89
C GLN A 65 5.54 0.16 -2.05
N LEU A 66 4.52 -0.58 -2.48
CA LEU A 66 3.61 -0.11 -3.53
C LEU A 66 2.92 1.18 -3.10
N SER A 67 2.50 1.23 -1.86
CA SER A 67 1.80 2.39 -1.30
C SER A 67 2.69 3.63 -1.24
N LEU A 68 3.94 3.47 -0.84
CA LEU A 68 4.91 4.56 -0.85
C LEU A 68 5.19 5.03 -2.28
N GLY A 69 5.33 4.09 -3.21
CA GLY A 69 5.53 4.42 -4.62
C GLY A 69 4.37 5.18 -5.23
N LEU A 70 3.17 4.94 -4.75
CA LEU A 70 1.95 5.63 -5.20
C LEU A 70 1.66 6.90 -4.41
N GLY A 71 2.36 7.15 -3.32
CA GLY A 71 2.14 8.32 -2.47
C GLY A 71 0.78 8.31 -1.78
N LEU A 72 0.34 7.16 -1.32
CA LEU A 72 -0.98 6.99 -0.71
C LEU A 72 -1.00 7.47 0.73
N ASP A 73 -2.18 7.87 1.21
CA ASP A 73 -2.36 8.21 2.62
C ASP A 73 -2.57 6.92 3.44
N LEU A 74 -2.48 7.07 4.77
CA LEU A 74 -2.55 5.95 5.69
C LEU A 74 -3.86 5.18 5.59
N ARG A 75 -4.97 5.87 5.37
CA ARG A 75 -6.28 5.24 5.29
C ARG A 75 -6.37 4.27 4.11
N VAL A 76 -5.89 4.70 2.95
CA VAL A 76 -5.89 3.87 1.74
C VAL A 76 -4.94 2.69 1.91
N ILE A 77 -3.78 2.94 2.54
CA ILE A 77 -2.80 1.89 2.80
C ILE A 77 -3.38 0.81 3.72
N ASN A 78 -4.08 1.22 4.77
CA ASN A 78 -4.73 0.25 5.66
C ASN A 78 -5.83 -0.54 4.95
N ASN A 79 -6.54 0.07 4.00
CA ASN A 79 -7.50 -0.66 3.17
C ASN A 79 -6.79 -1.72 2.33
N LEU A 80 -5.68 -1.37 1.71
CA LEU A 80 -4.89 -2.32 0.92
C LEU A 80 -4.34 -3.45 1.80
N LEU A 81 -3.85 -3.12 2.98
CA LEU A 81 -3.36 -4.12 3.93
C LEU A 81 -4.48 -5.08 4.34
N SER A 82 -5.66 -4.55 4.60
CA SER A 82 -6.83 -5.35 4.96
C SER A 82 -7.23 -6.29 3.82
N LEU A 83 -7.29 -5.78 2.61
CA LEU A 83 -7.66 -6.59 1.43
C LEU A 83 -6.65 -7.69 1.13
N SER A 84 -5.40 -7.51 1.52
CA SER A 84 -4.35 -8.51 1.34
C SER A 84 -4.15 -9.39 2.59
N ASN A 85 -5.04 -9.28 3.57
CA ASN A 85 -5.00 -10.05 4.82
C ASN A 85 -3.71 -9.82 5.63
N ASN A 86 -3.19 -8.60 5.60
CA ASN A 86 -1.99 -8.22 6.32
C ASN A 86 -2.27 -7.40 7.60
N GLY A 87 -3.55 -7.26 7.96
CA GLY A 87 -3.94 -6.45 9.09
C GLY A 87 -3.84 -4.97 8.76
N MET A 88 -3.44 -4.17 9.72
CA MET A 88 -3.26 -2.73 9.54
C MET A 88 -2.02 -2.28 10.30
N LEU A 89 -1.60 -1.05 10.06
CA LEU A 89 -0.48 -0.48 10.80
C LEU A 89 -0.95 -0.01 12.17
N TYR A 90 -0.24 -0.41 13.21
CA TYR A 90 -0.57 -0.09 14.60
C TYR A 90 0.46 0.86 15.19
N PRO A 91 0.04 2.06 15.67
CA PRO A 91 0.99 3.05 16.18
C PRO A 91 1.80 2.60 17.40
N LYS A 92 1.33 1.58 18.10
CA LYS A 92 2.02 1.05 19.29
C LYS A 92 3.10 0.03 18.95
N VAL A 93 3.15 -0.44 17.71
CA VAL A 93 4.23 -1.32 17.24
C VAL A 93 5.32 -0.41 16.68
N LYS A 94 6.54 -0.53 17.20
CA LYS A 94 7.63 0.39 16.91
C LYS A 94 7.88 0.54 15.40
N ARG A 95 7.99 -0.58 14.68
CA ARG A 95 8.25 -0.54 13.24
C ARG A 95 7.07 0.10 12.50
N ASP A 96 5.84 -0.26 12.88
CA ASP A 96 4.65 0.32 12.26
C ASP A 96 4.58 1.83 12.51
N ALA A 97 4.92 2.28 13.71
CA ALA A 97 4.94 3.70 14.04
C ALA A 97 5.91 4.46 13.12
N LEU A 98 7.09 3.88 12.86
CA LEU A 98 8.06 4.50 11.97
C LEU A 98 7.54 4.50 10.53
N LEU A 99 6.91 3.42 10.09
CA LEU A 99 6.31 3.35 8.75
C LEU A 99 5.21 4.39 8.58
N ILE A 100 4.36 4.58 9.61
CA ILE A 100 3.32 5.61 9.61
C ILE A 100 3.95 7.00 9.44
N TYR A 101 5.01 7.28 10.18
CA TYR A 101 5.74 8.55 10.06
C TYR A 101 6.23 8.76 8.63
N CYS A 102 6.85 7.76 8.04
CA CYS A 102 7.36 7.84 6.67
C CYS A 102 6.24 8.04 5.64
N ILE A 103 5.12 7.37 5.83
CA ILE A 103 3.94 7.52 4.98
C ILE A 103 3.42 8.94 5.05
N GLU A 104 3.25 9.47 6.26
CA GLU A 104 2.71 10.82 6.47
C GLU A 104 3.64 11.91 5.98
N ASN A 105 4.93 11.63 5.90
CA ASN A 105 5.91 12.57 5.39
C ASN A 105 6.30 12.29 3.93
N HIS A 106 5.53 11.46 3.24
CA HIS A 106 5.69 11.14 1.81
C HIS A 106 7.11 10.70 1.45
N LYS A 107 7.71 9.87 2.30
CA LYS A 107 9.02 9.30 2.05
C LYS A 107 8.97 8.27 0.93
N THR A 108 10.06 8.13 0.22
CA THR A 108 10.22 7.06 -0.77
C THR A 108 10.53 5.74 -0.06
N VAL A 109 10.48 4.63 -0.78
CA VAL A 109 10.91 3.32 -0.25
C VAL A 109 12.36 3.40 0.22
N TYR A 110 13.20 4.04 -0.58
CA TYR A 110 14.63 4.20 -0.25
C TYR A 110 14.81 4.97 1.05
N GLU A 111 14.16 6.12 1.18
CA GLU A 111 14.23 6.95 2.37
C GLU A 111 13.66 6.22 3.59
N THR A 112 12.59 5.47 3.40
CA THR A 112 11.97 4.71 4.48
C THR A 112 12.93 3.62 4.97
N ASN A 113 13.61 2.93 4.06
CA ASN A 113 14.59 1.92 4.44
C ASN A 113 15.79 2.54 5.16
N GLU A 114 16.21 3.75 4.79
CA GLU A 114 17.25 4.47 5.53
C GLU A 114 16.81 4.74 6.97
N CYS A 115 15.57 5.18 7.16
CA CYS A 115 15.01 5.39 8.50
C CYS A 115 14.94 4.10 9.30
N LEU A 116 14.49 3.02 8.68
CA LEU A 116 14.43 1.71 9.34
C LEU A 116 15.81 1.25 9.79
N MET A 117 16.82 1.41 8.93
CA MET A 117 18.20 1.05 9.25
C MET A 117 18.71 1.87 10.42
N GLU A 118 18.45 3.17 10.44
CA GLU A 118 18.88 4.08 11.49
C GLU A 118 18.34 3.65 12.86
N TYR A 119 17.11 3.17 12.90
CA TYR A 119 16.47 2.72 14.14
C TYR A 119 16.63 1.22 14.38
N GLN A 120 17.49 0.56 13.60
CA GLN A 120 17.82 -0.87 13.74
C GLN A 120 16.57 -1.77 13.61
N LEU A 121 15.69 -1.40 12.69
CA LEU A 121 14.48 -2.15 12.37
C LEU A 121 14.64 -2.83 11.02
N GLU A 122 13.90 -3.92 10.80
CA GLU A 122 13.97 -4.66 9.54
C GLU A 122 13.56 -3.78 8.36
N LEU A 123 14.34 -3.85 7.29
CA LEU A 123 14.05 -3.12 6.06
C LEU A 123 12.82 -3.70 5.34
N LEU A 124 12.21 -2.89 4.50
CA LEU A 124 11.16 -3.36 3.58
C LEU A 124 11.79 -4.26 2.53
N VAL A 125 11.24 -5.44 2.35
CA VAL A 125 11.73 -6.41 1.37
C VAL A 125 10.62 -6.98 0.50
#